data_4a54eefbb6f83e2909f7a4196dc5adbd
#
_entry.id   4a54eefbb6f83e2909f7a4196dc5adbd
#
_cell.length_a   1.000
_cell.length_b   1.000
_cell.length_c   1.000
_cell.angle_alpha   90.00
_cell.angle_beta   90.00
_cell.angle_gamma   90.00
#
_symmetry.space_group_name_H-M   'P 1'
#
loop_
_entity.id
_entity.type
_entity.pdbx_description
1 polymer ?
#
loop_
_entity_poly.entity_id
_entity_poly.type
_entity_poly.pdbx_seq_one_letter_code
_entity_poly.pdbx_strand_id
1 'polypeptide(L)'
;MKKSHLLAIVVVAVAIGILISASKDVTTYASFAQAEKSEDKVKLVGQLVKERPVEYDPEKDPNFLAFYLKDDAGEVRRVELLAAKPQDFERSESIVLTGQMKGETFAASDMLLKCPSKYKDQEIYVREKQG
;
A
#
# COMPACT_ATOMS: atom_id res chain seq x y z
N MET A 1 -17.37 18.58 -43.02
CA MET A 1 -16.15 18.71 -42.23
C MET A 1 -14.92 18.59 -43.11
N LYS A 2 -13.99 19.49 -42.92
CA LYS A 2 -12.72 19.38 -43.65
C LYS A 2 -11.94 18.19 -43.09
N LYS A 3 -11.20 17.52 -43.98
CA LYS A 3 -10.42 16.34 -43.60
C LYS A 3 -9.42 16.63 -42.47
N SER A 4 -8.94 17.88 -42.37
CA SER A 4 -8.03 18.27 -41.30
C SER A 4 -8.67 18.25 -39.92
N HIS A 5 -9.96 18.58 -39.81
CA HIS A 5 -10.68 18.52 -38.54
C HIS A 5 -10.91 17.07 -38.09
N LEU A 6 -11.21 16.21 -39.05
CA LEU A 6 -11.37 14.80 -38.76
C LEU A 6 -10.06 14.21 -38.25
N LEU A 7 -8.93 14.55 -38.88
CA LEU A 7 -7.62 14.12 -38.45
C LEU A 7 -7.29 14.61 -37.03
N ALA A 8 -7.61 15.88 -36.73
CA ALA A 8 -7.38 16.43 -35.41
C ALA A 8 -8.19 15.70 -34.34
N ILE A 9 -9.44 15.36 -34.61
CA ILE A 9 -10.30 14.62 -33.69
C ILE A 9 -9.70 13.23 -33.41
N VAL A 10 -9.21 12.56 -34.43
CA VAL A 10 -8.59 11.23 -34.30
C VAL A 10 -7.32 11.30 -33.44
N VAL A 11 -6.48 12.30 -33.68
CA VAL A 11 -5.24 12.49 -32.90
C VAL A 11 -5.57 12.74 -31.43
N VAL A 12 -6.54 13.59 -31.14
CA VAL A 12 -6.98 13.87 -29.76
C VAL A 12 -7.53 12.61 -29.09
N ALA A 13 -8.34 11.82 -29.81
CA ALA A 13 -8.90 10.59 -29.27
C ALA A 13 -7.81 9.56 -28.95
N VAL A 14 -6.80 9.44 -29.82
CA VAL A 14 -5.67 8.55 -29.56
C VAL A 14 -4.85 9.02 -28.35
N ALA A 15 -4.60 10.33 -28.24
CA ALA A 15 -3.87 10.90 -27.11
C ALA A 15 -4.59 10.63 -25.77
N ILE A 16 -5.92 10.81 -25.75
CA ILE A 16 -6.74 10.52 -24.57
C ILE A 16 -6.67 9.03 -24.22
N GLY A 17 -6.73 8.16 -25.22
CA GLY A 17 -6.62 6.71 -25.01
C GLY A 17 -5.29 6.32 -24.38
N ILE A 18 -4.20 6.93 -24.83
CA ILE A 18 -2.86 6.68 -24.27
C ILE A 18 -2.80 7.14 -22.81
N LEU A 19 -3.34 8.34 -22.52
CA LEU A 19 -3.36 8.86 -21.15
C LEU A 19 -4.16 7.97 -20.21
N ILE A 20 -5.32 7.49 -20.64
CA ILE A 20 -6.15 6.59 -19.85
C ILE A 20 -5.41 5.26 -19.60
N SER A 21 -4.76 4.73 -20.62
CA SER A 21 -4.00 3.50 -20.53
C SER A 21 -2.82 3.65 -19.56
N ALA A 22 -2.09 4.75 -19.64
CA ALA A 22 -0.96 5.03 -18.75
C ALA A 22 -1.41 5.21 -17.31
N SER A 23 -2.59 5.79 -17.09
CA SER A 23 -3.10 6.02 -15.74
C SER A 23 -3.47 4.74 -14.98
N LYS A 24 -3.64 3.65 -15.69
CA LYS A 24 -3.91 2.35 -15.05
C LYS A 24 -2.71 1.82 -14.28
N ASP A 25 -1.52 2.28 -14.62
CA ASP A 25 -0.31 1.87 -13.93
C ASP A 25 -0.08 2.63 -12.63
N VAL A 26 -0.89 3.67 -12.39
CA VAL A 26 -0.81 4.43 -11.13
C VAL A 26 -1.39 3.56 -10.01
N THR A 27 -0.52 3.18 -9.09
CA THR A 27 -0.93 2.38 -7.94
C THR A 27 -1.78 3.23 -7.01
N THR A 28 -3.06 2.96 -6.96
CA THR A 28 -3.99 3.65 -6.08
C THR A 28 -4.16 2.87 -4.79
N TYR A 29 -4.36 3.57 -3.68
CA TYR A 29 -4.67 2.91 -2.42
C TYR A 29 -6.02 2.20 -2.54
N ALA A 30 -6.03 0.93 -2.18
CA ALA A 30 -7.19 0.06 -2.30
C ALA A 30 -7.59 -0.50 -0.94
N SER A 31 -8.84 -0.95 -0.85
CA SER A 31 -9.29 -1.77 0.28
C SER A 31 -9.02 -3.25 -0.03
N PHE A 32 -9.18 -4.12 0.96
CA PHE A 32 -9.06 -5.56 0.73
C PHE A 32 -10.06 -6.05 -0.31
N ALA A 33 -11.29 -5.52 -0.29
CA ALA A 33 -12.30 -5.90 -1.27
C ALA A 33 -11.89 -5.52 -2.69
N GLN A 34 -11.29 -4.34 -2.85
CA GLN A 34 -10.79 -3.89 -4.15
C GLN A 34 -9.58 -4.71 -4.58
N ALA A 35 -8.69 -5.03 -3.65
CA ALA A 35 -7.52 -5.86 -3.91
C ALA A 35 -7.92 -7.28 -4.33
N GLU A 36 -8.99 -7.82 -3.73
CA GLU A 36 -9.49 -9.14 -4.07
C GLU A 36 -10.04 -9.20 -5.50
N LYS A 37 -10.65 -8.12 -5.97
CA LYS A 37 -11.15 -8.01 -7.33
C LYS A 37 -10.05 -7.75 -8.35
N SER A 38 -8.93 -7.18 -7.91
CA SER A 38 -7.80 -6.88 -8.78
C SER A 38 -6.80 -8.03 -8.77
N GLU A 39 -6.34 -8.43 -9.93
CA GLU A 39 -5.28 -9.43 -10.04
C GLU A 39 -3.89 -8.80 -9.97
N ASP A 40 -3.82 -7.48 -10.05
CA ASP A 40 -2.58 -6.73 -10.04
C ASP A 40 -2.16 -6.36 -8.63
N LYS A 41 -0.89 -5.99 -8.46
CA LYS A 41 -0.40 -5.45 -7.20
C LYS A 41 -1.06 -4.12 -6.89
N VAL A 42 -1.47 -3.95 -5.65
CA VAL A 42 -2.09 -2.73 -5.17
C VAL A 42 -1.38 -2.24 -3.92
N LYS A 43 -1.53 -0.95 -3.62
CA LYS A 43 -1.13 -0.40 -2.34
C LYS A 43 -2.36 -0.32 -1.45
N LEU A 44 -2.20 -0.81 -0.23
CA LEU A 44 -3.28 -0.86 0.74
C LEU A 44 -2.82 -0.19 2.01
N VAL A 45 -3.64 0.71 2.53
CA VAL A 45 -3.39 1.40 3.79
C VAL A 45 -4.32 0.83 4.84
N GLY A 46 -3.76 0.51 5.99
CA GLY A 46 -4.56 0.01 7.09
C GLY A 46 -3.86 0.19 8.42
N GLN A 47 -4.45 -0.37 9.45
CA GLN A 47 -3.95 -0.31 10.80
C GLN A 47 -3.75 -1.71 11.35
N LEU A 48 -2.69 -1.89 12.13
CA LEU A 48 -2.43 -3.16 12.79
C LEU A 48 -3.54 -3.45 13.80
N VAL A 49 -4.08 -4.67 13.72
CA VAL A 49 -5.05 -5.15 14.70
C VAL A 49 -4.25 -5.70 15.89
N LYS A 50 -4.08 -4.86 16.91
CA LYS A 50 -3.25 -5.21 18.06
C LYS A 50 -3.85 -6.32 18.92
N GLU A 51 -5.15 -6.53 18.81
CA GLU A 51 -5.89 -7.57 19.53
C GLU A 51 -5.61 -8.97 18.97
N ARG A 52 -5.10 -9.07 17.75
CA ARG A 52 -4.74 -10.31 17.10
C ARG A 52 -3.23 -10.54 17.21
N PRO A 53 -2.80 -11.80 17.36
CA PRO A 53 -1.39 -12.10 17.49
C PRO A 53 -0.62 -11.82 16.20
N VAL A 54 0.59 -11.29 16.37
CA VAL A 54 1.55 -11.16 15.29
C VAL A 54 2.39 -12.43 15.25
N GLU A 55 2.44 -13.08 14.11
CA GLU A 55 3.22 -14.29 13.93
C GLU A 55 4.61 -13.96 13.38
N TYR A 56 5.60 -13.98 14.22
CA TYR A 56 6.98 -13.74 13.83
C TYR A 56 7.91 -14.55 14.71
N ASP A 57 8.66 -15.47 14.10
CA ASP A 57 9.63 -16.29 14.79
C ASP A 57 10.99 -16.13 14.11
N PRO A 58 11.86 -15.25 14.62
CA PRO A 58 13.17 -15.02 14.00
C PRO A 58 14.11 -16.21 14.08
N GLU A 59 13.85 -17.16 14.97
CA GLU A 59 14.67 -18.36 15.07
C GLU A 59 14.36 -19.36 13.96
N LYS A 60 13.07 -19.44 13.58
CA LYS A 60 12.63 -20.36 12.51
C LYS A 60 12.73 -19.71 11.15
N ASP A 61 12.20 -18.50 11.02
CA ASP A 61 12.19 -17.78 9.75
C ASP A 61 12.22 -16.28 10.01
N PRO A 62 13.41 -15.66 10.01
CA PRO A 62 13.52 -14.22 10.27
C PRO A 62 12.94 -13.35 9.16
N ASN A 63 12.64 -13.93 8.01
CA ASN A 63 12.11 -13.20 6.84
C ASN A 63 10.65 -13.53 6.59
N PHE A 64 9.92 -13.97 7.60
CA PHE A 64 8.48 -14.22 7.49
C PHE A 64 7.76 -13.53 8.63
N LEU A 65 6.81 -12.66 8.27
CA LEU A 65 5.98 -11.93 9.23
C LEU A 65 4.53 -12.06 8.80
N ALA A 66 3.67 -12.49 9.71
CA ALA A 66 2.23 -12.55 9.48
C ALA A 66 1.51 -11.78 10.57
N PHE A 67 0.51 -11.01 10.17
CA PHE A 67 -0.27 -10.21 11.10
C PHE A 67 -1.65 -9.93 10.51
N TYR A 68 -2.53 -9.35 11.31
CA TYR A 68 -3.85 -8.94 10.86
C TYR A 68 -3.89 -7.43 10.71
N LEU A 69 -4.43 -7.00 9.58
CA LEU A 69 -4.55 -5.59 9.22
C LEU A 69 -6.01 -5.25 8.99
N LYS A 70 -6.41 -4.09 9.50
CA LYS A 70 -7.73 -3.53 9.28
C LYS A 70 -7.62 -2.40 8.27
N ASP A 71 -8.37 -2.48 7.18
CA ASP A 71 -8.36 -1.45 6.15
C ASP A 71 -9.29 -0.27 6.51
N ASP A 72 -9.36 0.73 5.61
CA ASP A 72 -10.18 1.91 5.83
C ASP A 72 -11.69 1.59 5.81
N ALA A 73 -12.07 0.49 5.20
CA ALA A 73 -13.46 0.03 5.18
C ALA A 73 -13.83 -0.76 6.44
N GLY A 74 -12.85 -1.04 7.31
CA GLY A 74 -13.07 -1.81 8.54
C GLY A 74 -12.93 -3.31 8.38
N GLU A 75 -12.52 -3.79 7.22
CA GLU A 75 -12.31 -5.20 6.97
C GLU A 75 -10.95 -5.65 7.52
N VAL A 76 -10.94 -6.78 8.22
CA VAL A 76 -9.72 -7.37 8.81
C VAL A 76 -9.32 -8.58 7.98
N ARG A 77 -8.08 -8.61 7.54
CA ARG A 77 -7.51 -9.73 6.79
C ARG A 77 -6.12 -10.06 7.30
N ARG A 78 -5.75 -11.32 7.13
CA ARG A 78 -4.39 -11.78 7.42
C ARG A 78 -3.45 -11.27 6.32
N VAL A 79 -2.30 -10.77 6.74
CA VAL A 79 -1.24 -10.30 5.84
C VAL A 79 0.01 -11.13 6.07
N GLU A 80 0.63 -11.57 5.01
CA GLU A 80 1.90 -12.27 5.05
C GLU A 80 2.95 -11.45 4.29
N LEU A 81 4.05 -11.16 4.95
CA LEU A 81 5.16 -10.39 4.40
C LEU A 81 6.44 -11.19 4.53
N LEU A 82 7.16 -11.34 3.43
CA LEU A 82 8.43 -12.05 3.42
C LEU A 82 9.58 -11.09 3.74
N ALA A 83 9.59 -10.60 4.98
CA ALA A 83 10.61 -9.69 5.46
C ALA A 83 10.68 -9.75 6.98
N ALA A 84 11.77 -9.24 7.54
CA ALA A 84 11.95 -9.16 8.98
C ALA A 84 10.99 -8.15 9.60
N LYS A 85 10.56 -8.41 10.82
CA LYS A 85 9.68 -7.52 11.56
C LYS A 85 10.43 -6.22 11.90
N PRO A 86 9.91 -5.05 11.47
CA PRO A 86 10.53 -3.76 11.85
C PRO A 86 10.42 -3.49 13.34
N GLN A 87 11.36 -2.70 13.87
CA GLN A 87 11.38 -2.36 15.29
C GLN A 87 10.12 -1.66 15.76
N ASP A 88 9.61 -0.73 14.95
CA ASP A 88 8.47 0.11 15.32
C ASP A 88 7.15 -0.42 14.78
N PHE A 89 7.12 -1.69 14.39
CA PHE A 89 5.94 -2.30 13.78
C PHE A 89 4.69 -2.14 14.64
N GLU A 90 4.79 -2.41 15.94
CA GLU A 90 3.65 -2.36 16.84
C GLU A 90 3.25 -0.94 17.23
N ARG A 91 4.12 0.03 17.00
CA ARG A 91 3.87 1.45 17.30
C ARG A 91 3.32 2.23 16.12
N SER A 92 3.28 1.63 14.94
CA SER A 92 2.82 2.32 13.74
C SER A 92 1.34 2.68 13.84
N GLU A 93 0.98 3.88 13.41
CA GLU A 93 -0.42 4.30 13.30
C GLU A 93 -1.05 3.77 12.03
N SER A 94 -0.27 3.75 10.96
CA SER A 94 -0.72 3.27 9.66
C SER A 94 0.35 2.42 9.03
N ILE A 95 -0.10 1.42 8.31
CA ILE A 95 0.77 0.52 7.54
C ILE A 95 0.35 0.59 6.09
N VAL A 96 1.30 0.89 5.21
CA VAL A 96 1.09 0.84 3.77
C VAL A 96 1.72 -0.43 3.24
N LEU A 97 0.92 -1.26 2.62
CA LEU A 97 1.37 -2.52 2.05
C LEU A 97 1.28 -2.46 0.53
N THR A 98 2.26 -3.04 -0.13
CA THR A 98 2.22 -3.28 -1.57
C THR A 98 2.20 -4.78 -1.79
N GLY A 99 1.23 -5.26 -2.53
CA GLY A 99 1.10 -6.69 -2.79
C GLY A 99 -0.21 -7.05 -3.46
N GLN A 100 -0.58 -8.32 -3.35
CA GLN A 100 -1.76 -8.89 -3.98
C GLN A 100 -2.54 -9.74 -3.00
N MET A 101 -3.86 -9.80 -3.20
CA MET A 101 -4.68 -10.78 -2.47
C MET A 101 -4.48 -12.15 -3.08
N LYS A 102 -4.27 -13.13 -2.21
CA LYS A 102 -4.21 -14.55 -2.56
C LYS A 102 -5.23 -15.29 -1.69
N GLY A 103 -6.43 -15.50 -2.25
CA GLY A 103 -7.52 -16.05 -1.46
C GLY A 103 -7.94 -15.06 -0.38
N GLU A 104 -7.92 -15.48 0.87
CA GLU A 104 -8.30 -14.64 2.01
C GLU A 104 -7.11 -13.89 2.63
N THR A 105 -5.90 -14.16 2.16
CA THR A 105 -4.67 -13.59 2.69
C THR A 105 -4.07 -12.58 1.72
N PHE A 106 -3.61 -11.46 2.24
CA PHE A 106 -2.90 -10.46 1.45
C PHE A 106 -1.41 -10.78 1.46
N ALA A 107 -0.86 -11.10 0.30
CA ALA A 107 0.57 -11.37 0.14
C ALA A 107 1.30 -10.07 -0.17
N ALA A 108 1.94 -9.50 0.84
CA ALA A 108 2.67 -8.25 0.72
C ALA A 108 4.09 -8.49 0.23
N SER A 109 4.53 -7.66 -0.69
CA SER A 109 5.90 -7.66 -1.19
C SER A 109 6.72 -6.52 -0.58
N ASP A 110 6.05 -5.48 -0.06
CA ASP A 110 6.70 -4.33 0.56
C ASP A 110 5.79 -3.74 1.63
N MET A 111 6.39 -3.09 2.62
CA MET A 111 5.68 -2.49 3.73
C MET A 111 6.33 -1.19 4.14
N LEU A 112 5.50 -0.16 4.31
CA LEU A 112 5.95 1.13 4.83
C LEU A 112 5.15 1.45 6.09
N LEU A 113 5.84 1.77 7.17
CA LEU A 113 5.21 2.14 8.42
C LEU A 113 5.16 3.66 8.54
N LYS A 114 4.00 4.16 8.98
CA LYS A 114 3.84 5.57 9.28
C LYS A 114 3.79 5.74 10.79
N CYS A 115 4.76 6.47 11.31
CA CYS A 115 4.87 6.75 12.73
C CYS A 115 3.89 7.84 13.14
N PRO A 116 3.54 7.92 14.45
CA PRO A 116 2.71 9.01 14.96
C PRO A 116 3.29 10.37 14.66
N SER A 117 2.44 11.35 14.44
CA SER A 117 2.84 12.72 14.13
C SER A 117 3.69 13.35 15.24
N LYS A 118 3.48 12.97 16.48
CA LYS A 118 4.32 13.39 17.59
C LYS A 118 5.79 13.04 17.39
N TYR A 119 6.04 11.85 16.88
CA TYR A 119 7.40 11.40 16.61
C TYR A 119 8.04 12.25 15.51
N LYS A 120 7.29 12.57 14.47
CA LYS A 120 7.78 13.41 13.38
C LYS A 120 8.08 14.82 13.87
N ASP A 121 7.24 15.37 14.72
CA ASP A 121 7.44 16.69 15.29
C ASP A 121 8.72 16.74 16.13
N GLN A 122 8.96 15.69 16.91
CA GLN A 122 10.17 15.58 17.71
C GLN A 122 11.42 15.48 16.83
N GLU A 123 11.34 14.75 15.75
CA GLU A 123 12.44 14.62 14.81
C GLU A 123 12.78 15.95 14.17
N ILE A 124 11.78 16.69 13.73
CA ILE A 124 11.95 18.02 13.13
C ILE A 124 12.56 18.98 14.16
N TYR A 125 12.10 18.93 15.37
CA TYR A 125 12.58 19.77 16.47
C TYR A 125 14.06 19.53 16.76
N VAL A 126 14.48 18.27 16.76
CA VAL A 126 15.88 17.91 16.97
C VAL A 126 16.74 18.46 15.84
N ARG A 127 16.28 18.39 14.61
CA ARG A 127 17.01 18.95 13.47
C ARG A 127 17.19 20.45 13.55
N GLU A 128 16.17 21.16 13.99
CA GLU A 128 16.26 22.61 14.19
C GLU A 128 17.29 22.97 15.25
N LYS A 129 17.37 22.20 16.32
CA LYS A 129 18.37 22.43 17.37
C LYS A 129 19.80 22.15 16.91
N GLN A 130 19.94 21.20 16.00
CA GLN A 130 21.26 20.85 15.45
C GLN A 130 21.71 21.78 14.33
N GLY A 131 20.75 22.44 13.70
CA GLY A 131 21.03 23.43 12.65
C GLY A 131 21.22 24.80 13.23
#